data_40739d5b0e2edac53551d8bf2a804d0e
#
_entry.id   40739d5b0e2edac53551d8bf2a804d0e
#
_cell.length_a   1.000
_cell.length_b   1.000
_cell.length_c   1.000
_cell.angle_alpha   90.00
_cell.angle_beta   90.00
_cell.angle_gamma   90.00
#
_symmetry.space_group_name_H-M   'P 1'
#
loop_
_entity.id
_entity.type
_entity.pdbx_description
1 polymer ?
#
loop_
_entity_poly.entity_id
_entity_poly.type
_entity_poly.pdbx_seq_one_letter_code
_entity_poly.pdbx_strand_id
1 'polypeptide(L)'
;MEPLTPRKIGPLFELRIYKYPQGGIPKVIDAWSAAIEERVKFSPLVGAWYSDIGGLNRWAHMWAYESFEHRMDVRNETRAKGVWPPPNSSVSPLAQENKLMWAAEFSPIQ
;
A
#
# COMPACT_ATOMS: atom_id res chain seq x y z
N MET A 1 -2.61 2.17 13.91
CA MET A 1 -3.62 1.40 13.15
C MET A 1 -4.10 0.21 13.98
N GLU A 2 -5.37 -0.09 13.89
CA GLU A 2 -5.94 -1.23 14.59
C GLU A 2 -5.59 -2.54 13.88
N PRO A 3 -5.48 -3.67 14.60
CA PRO A 3 -5.33 -4.97 13.98
C PRO A 3 -6.49 -5.29 13.04
N LEU A 4 -6.21 -6.00 11.95
CA LEU A 4 -7.24 -6.44 11.04
C LEU A 4 -8.06 -7.57 11.64
N THR A 5 -9.37 -7.47 11.51
CA THR A 5 -10.33 -8.53 11.84
C THR A 5 -11.13 -8.86 10.58
N PRO A 6 -11.81 -10.03 10.52
CA PRO A 6 -12.67 -10.33 9.38
C PRO A 6 -13.68 -9.22 9.15
N ARG A 7 -13.68 -8.61 7.96
CA ARG A 7 -14.55 -7.48 7.64
C ARG A 7 -14.58 -7.16 6.14
N LYS A 8 -15.55 -6.34 5.77
CA LYS A 8 -15.70 -5.85 4.39
C LYS A 8 -15.11 -4.45 4.28
N ILE A 9 -14.05 -4.29 3.53
CA ILE A 9 -13.37 -3.02 3.30
C ILE A 9 -13.11 -2.73 1.82
N GLY A 10 -13.36 -3.75 0.94
CA GLY A 10 -13.21 -3.63 -0.50
C GLY A 10 -14.50 -3.19 -1.18
N PRO A 11 -14.87 -3.83 -2.30
CA PRO A 11 -14.41 -5.13 -2.78
C PRO A 11 -13.16 -5.16 -3.66
N LEU A 12 -12.59 -4.02 -4.02
CA LEU A 12 -11.41 -3.96 -4.88
C LEU A 12 -10.15 -3.85 -4.03
N PHE A 13 -9.16 -4.68 -4.34
CA PHE A 13 -7.88 -4.68 -3.64
C PHE A 13 -6.74 -4.48 -4.63
N GLU A 14 -5.78 -3.67 -4.26
CA GLU A 14 -4.56 -3.49 -5.05
C GLU A 14 -3.35 -3.99 -4.26
N LEU A 15 -2.70 -5.02 -4.78
CA LEU A 15 -1.40 -5.47 -4.29
C LEU A 15 -0.32 -4.78 -5.12
N ARG A 16 0.61 -4.14 -4.45
CA ARG A 16 1.75 -3.48 -5.09
C ARG A 16 3.03 -4.06 -4.52
N ILE A 17 3.94 -4.47 -5.39
CA ILE A 17 5.22 -5.03 -5.00
C ILE A 17 6.31 -4.19 -5.66
N TYR A 18 7.18 -3.61 -4.83
CA TYR A 18 8.26 -2.75 -5.28
C TYR A 18 9.59 -3.42 -4.96
N LYS A 19 10.52 -3.32 -5.90
CA LYS A 19 11.92 -3.71 -5.67
C LYS A 19 12.72 -2.44 -5.38
N TYR A 20 13.44 -2.44 -4.26
CA TYR A 20 14.31 -1.33 -3.88
C TYR A 20 15.78 -1.72 -3.99
N PRO A 21 16.68 -0.72 -4.10
CA PRO A 21 18.12 -0.98 -4.01
C PRO A 21 18.49 -1.45 -2.61
N GLN A 22 19.68 -2.03 -2.48
CA GLN A 22 20.20 -2.48 -1.20
C GLN A 22 20.15 -1.33 -0.18
N GLY A 23 19.68 -1.63 1.03
CA GLY A 23 19.53 -0.63 2.09
C GLY A 23 18.30 0.26 1.96
N GLY A 24 17.46 0.05 0.95
CA GLY A 24 16.27 0.88 0.71
C GLY A 24 15.12 0.62 1.67
N ILE A 25 14.93 -0.62 2.14
CA ILE A 25 13.77 -0.97 2.98
C ILE A 25 13.68 -0.14 4.27
N PRO A 26 14.75 0.04 5.06
CA PRO A 26 14.65 0.91 6.24
C PRO A 26 14.22 2.35 5.90
N LYS A 27 14.68 2.88 4.78
CA LYS A 27 14.28 4.22 4.32
C LYS A 27 12.81 4.30 3.94
N VAL A 28 12.28 3.24 3.31
CA VAL A 28 10.85 3.12 2.98
C VAL A 28 10.02 3.08 4.26
N ILE A 29 10.41 2.27 5.22
CA ILE A 29 9.70 2.15 6.50
C ILE A 29 9.66 3.51 7.20
N ASP A 30 10.78 4.23 7.24
CA ASP A 30 10.83 5.55 7.87
C ASP A 30 9.90 6.55 7.17
N ALA A 31 9.93 6.60 5.84
CA ALA A 31 9.08 7.50 5.07
C ALA A 31 7.60 7.18 5.25
N TRP A 32 7.24 5.90 5.24
CA TRP A 32 5.87 5.44 5.45
C TRP A 32 5.39 5.73 6.87
N SER A 33 6.23 5.46 7.87
CA SER A 33 5.88 5.71 9.27
C SER A 33 5.47 7.15 9.52
N ALA A 34 6.06 8.09 8.82
CA ALA A 34 5.75 9.51 8.95
C ALA A 34 4.46 9.93 8.23
N ALA A 35 3.99 9.15 7.24
CA ALA A 35 2.90 9.58 6.35
C ALA A 35 1.67 8.68 6.36
N ILE A 36 1.77 7.47 6.90
CA ILE A 36 0.73 6.44 6.72
C ILE A 36 -0.59 6.79 7.39
N GLU A 37 -0.59 7.43 8.54
CA GLU A 37 -1.82 7.75 9.28
C GLU A 37 -2.73 8.71 8.50
N GLU A 38 -2.15 9.66 7.80
CA GLU A 38 -2.92 10.55 6.93
C GLU A 38 -3.45 9.81 5.70
N ARG A 39 -2.62 8.94 5.12
CA ARG A 39 -3.01 8.20 3.91
C ARG A 39 -4.18 7.24 4.16
N VAL A 40 -4.21 6.53 5.28
CA VAL A 40 -5.28 5.55 5.56
C VAL A 40 -6.65 6.19 5.78
N LYS A 41 -6.72 7.50 5.94
CA LYS A 41 -7.99 8.22 6.00
C LYS A 41 -8.75 8.20 4.67
N PHE A 42 -8.05 7.99 3.56
CA PHE A 42 -8.61 7.98 2.20
C PHE A 42 -9.07 6.60 1.75
N SER A 43 -8.31 5.56 2.10
CA SER A 43 -8.71 4.17 1.89
C SER A 43 -7.90 3.26 2.82
N PRO A 44 -8.45 2.11 3.24
CA PRO A 44 -7.77 1.22 4.17
C PRO A 44 -6.48 0.63 3.61
N LEU A 45 -5.48 0.52 4.46
CA LEU A 45 -4.32 -0.32 4.22
C LEU A 45 -4.62 -1.71 4.77
N VAL A 46 -4.55 -2.73 3.92
CA VAL A 46 -4.72 -4.13 4.36
C VAL A 46 -3.47 -4.62 5.07
N GLY A 47 -2.31 -4.29 4.53
CA GLY A 47 -1.04 -4.63 5.15
C GLY A 47 0.14 -4.15 4.34
N ALA A 48 1.32 -4.21 4.95
CA ALA A 48 2.59 -3.87 4.32
C ALA A 48 3.66 -4.83 4.84
N TRP A 49 4.45 -5.38 3.94
CA TRP A 49 5.43 -6.42 4.26
C TRP A 49 6.72 -6.17 3.49
N TYR A 50 7.81 -6.68 4.02
CA TYR A 50 9.08 -6.72 3.28
C TYR A 50 9.64 -8.13 3.30
N SER A 51 10.40 -8.47 2.24
CA SER A 51 10.95 -9.82 2.10
C SER A 51 12.24 -10.00 2.91
N ASP A 52 12.36 -11.14 3.57
CA ASP A 52 13.56 -11.58 4.28
C ASP A 52 14.25 -12.72 3.53
N ILE A 53 13.46 -13.62 2.94
CA ILE A 53 13.91 -14.74 2.14
C ILE A 53 13.16 -14.72 0.81
N GLY A 54 13.84 -15.05 -0.29
CA GLY A 54 13.22 -15.11 -1.61
C GLY A 54 13.00 -13.74 -2.24
N GLY A 55 14.02 -13.21 -2.91
CA GLY A 55 13.96 -11.89 -3.53
C GLY A 55 14.02 -10.78 -2.49
N LEU A 56 15.23 -10.46 -2.04
CA LEU A 56 15.46 -9.42 -1.05
C LEU A 56 15.09 -8.02 -1.58
N ASN A 57 14.92 -7.09 -0.63
CA ASN A 57 14.61 -5.68 -0.92
C ASN A 57 13.27 -5.48 -1.64
N ARG A 58 12.31 -6.37 -1.39
CA ARG A 58 10.94 -6.22 -1.87
C ARG A 58 10.07 -5.60 -0.78
N TRP A 59 9.22 -4.67 -1.20
CA TRP A 59 8.23 -4.02 -0.36
C TRP A 59 6.86 -4.31 -0.95
N ALA A 60 6.03 -5.06 -0.22
CA ALA A 60 4.69 -5.42 -0.67
C ALA A 60 3.65 -4.71 0.20
N HIS A 61 2.68 -4.09 -0.42
CA HIS A 61 1.59 -3.45 0.31
C HIS A 61 0.27 -3.64 -0.43
N MET A 62 -0.81 -3.70 0.33
CA MET A 62 -2.13 -3.94 -0.21
C MET A 62 -3.11 -2.90 0.31
N TRP A 63 -3.86 -2.32 -0.61
CA TRP A 63 -4.85 -1.28 -0.35
C TRP A 63 -6.24 -1.76 -0.73
N ALA A 64 -7.25 -1.28 -0.02
CA ALA A 64 -8.64 -1.58 -0.31
C ALA A 64 -9.36 -0.33 -0.85
N TYR A 65 -10.22 -0.56 -1.84
CA TYR A 65 -11.02 0.48 -2.49
C TYR A 65 -12.44 -0.01 -2.72
N GLU A 66 -13.38 0.92 -2.80
CA GLU A 66 -14.78 0.59 -3.10
C GLU A 66 -15.00 0.27 -4.59
N SER A 67 -14.20 0.90 -5.47
CA SER A 67 -14.32 0.79 -6.92
C SER A 67 -13.05 1.31 -7.60
N PHE A 68 -12.96 1.13 -8.91
CA PHE A 68 -11.91 1.74 -9.72
C PHE A 68 -11.96 3.27 -9.66
N GLU A 69 -13.15 3.85 -9.67
CA GLU A 69 -13.31 5.31 -9.53
C GLU A 69 -12.79 5.79 -8.17
N HIS A 70 -13.17 5.12 -7.10
CA HIS A 70 -12.70 5.45 -5.77
C HIS A 70 -11.16 5.40 -5.69
N ARG A 71 -10.56 4.37 -6.28
CA ARG A 71 -9.11 4.26 -6.37
C ARG A 71 -8.47 5.46 -7.05
N MET A 72 -9.03 5.88 -8.21
CA MET A 72 -8.50 7.03 -8.94
C MET A 72 -8.68 8.33 -8.18
N ASP A 73 -9.82 8.51 -7.53
CA ASP A 73 -10.08 9.70 -6.71
C ASP A 73 -9.10 9.79 -5.54
N VAL A 74 -8.86 8.68 -4.85
CA VAL A 74 -7.89 8.62 -3.75
C VAL A 74 -6.49 8.99 -4.25
N ARG A 75 -6.07 8.41 -5.37
CA ARG A 75 -4.74 8.70 -5.94
C ARG A 75 -4.58 10.17 -6.32
N ASN A 76 -5.59 10.73 -6.96
CA ASN A 76 -5.56 12.14 -7.39
C ASN A 76 -5.59 13.08 -6.18
N GLU A 77 -6.44 12.81 -5.21
CA GLU A 77 -6.60 13.66 -4.04
C GLU A 77 -5.39 13.63 -3.12
N THR A 78 -4.84 12.44 -2.82
CA THR A 78 -3.67 12.32 -1.97
C THR A 78 -2.44 12.96 -2.59
N ARG A 79 -2.31 12.87 -3.92
CA ARG A 79 -1.22 13.50 -4.65
C ARG A 79 -1.36 15.02 -4.66
N ALA A 80 -2.56 15.52 -4.91
CA ALA A 80 -2.84 16.97 -4.93
C ALA A 80 -2.59 17.61 -3.57
N LYS A 81 -2.90 16.91 -2.48
CA LYS A 81 -2.70 17.39 -1.11
C LYS A 81 -1.30 17.12 -0.56
N GLY A 82 -0.45 16.44 -1.32
CA GLY A 82 0.90 16.09 -0.87
C GLY A 82 0.93 15.04 0.24
N VAL A 83 -0.14 14.26 0.41
CA VAL A 83 -0.25 13.22 1.45
C VAL A 83 0.47 11.95 1.01
N TRP A 84 0.36 11.60 -0.26
CA TRP A 84 0.90 10.36 -0.79
C TRP A 84 1.28 10.49 -2.27
N PRO A 85 2.36 9.90 -2.74
CA PRO A 85 3.33 9.05 -2.01
C PRO A 85 4.01 9.79 -0.87
N PRO A 86 4.71 9.07 0.05
CA PRO A 86 5.36 9.71 1.21
C PRO A 86 6.23 10.88 0.79
N PRO A 87 5.97 12.11 1.29
CA PRO A 87 6.64 13.30 0.78
C PRO A 87 8.14 13.38 1.09
N ASN A 88 8.60 12.66 2.12
CA ASN A 88 10.00 12.67 2.53
C ASN A 88 10.75 11.40 2.14
N SER A 89 10.27 10.70 1.12
CA SER A 89 10.95 9.50 0.64
C SER A 89 12.29 9.84 0.03
N SER A 90 13.36 9.20 0.51
CA SER A 90 14.73 9.38 0.03
C SER A 90 15.19 8.26 -0.90
N VAL A 91 14.30 7.33 -1.23
CA VAL A 91 14.63 6.17 -2.05
C VAL A 91 13.52 5.93 -3.07
N SER A 92 13.93 5.57 -4.29
CA SER A 92 12.98 5.24 -5.36
C SER A 92 13.05 3.76 -5.70
N PRO A 93 11.92 3.14 -6.03
CA PRO A 93 11.93 1.73 -6.43
C PRO A 93 12.62 1.54 -7.78
N LEU A 94 13.32 0.41 -7.91
CA LEU A 94 13.95 -0.03 -9.16
C LEU A 94 12.95 -0.66 -10.11
N ALA A 95 11.90 -1.29 -9.56
CA ALA A 95 10.84 -1.94 -10.31
C ALA A 95 9.55 -1.96 -9.50
N GLN A 96 8.42 -1.98 -10.17
CA GLN A 96 7.09 -2.01 -9.56
C GLN A 96 6.22 -3.02 -10.28
N GLU A 97 5.41 -3.74 -9.52
CA GLU A 97 4.39 -4.67 -10.01
C GLU A 97 3.09 -4.39 -9.28
N ASN A 98 1.98 -4.33 -10.01
CA ASN A 98 0.65 -4.08 -9.44
C ASN A 98 -0.31 -5.17 -9.87
N LYS A 99 -1.20 -5.56 -8.95
CA LYS A 99 -2.34 -6.44 -9.24
C LYS A 99 -3.60 -5.84 -8.65
N LEU A 100 -4.64 -5.72 -9.46
CA LEU A 100 -5.98 -5.35 -9.00
C LEU A 100 -6.79 -6.63 -8.90
N MET A 101 -7.38 -6.87 -7.72
CA MET A 101 -7.96 -8.16 -7.37
C MET A 101 -9.33 -7.98 -6.72
N TRP A 102 -10.18 -8.97 -6.91
CA TRP A 102 -11.46 -9.10 -6.21
C TRP A 102 -11.34 -10.20 -5.17
N ALA A 103 -11.89 -9.98 -3.98
CA ALA A 103 -11.87 -11.01 -2.94
C ALA A 103 -12.75 -12.20 -3.31
N ALA A 104 -12.27 -13.42 -3.04
CA ALA A 104 -13.09 -14.61 -3.10
C ALA A 104 -14.17 -14.55 -2.01
N GLU A 105 -15.31 -15.21 -2.24
CA GLU A 105 -16.43 -15.18 -1.30
C GLU A 105 -16.07 -15.67 0.11
N PHE A 106 -15.12 -16.61 0.19
CA PHE A 106 -14.68 -17.16 1.48
C PHE A 106 -13.53 -16.36 2.13
N SER A 107 -13.08 -15.27 1.50
CA SER A 107 -11.99 -14.46 2.06
C SER A 107 -12.47 -13.76 3.35
N PRO A 108 -11.69 -13.79 4.43
CA PRO A 108 -12.05 -13.05 5.65
C PRO A 108 -12.00 -11.54 5.46
N ILE A 109 -11.24 -11.07 4.47
CA ILE A 109 -11.16 -9.65 4.10
C ILE A 109 -11.87 -9.48 2.76
N GLN A 110 -12.91 -8.70 2.74
CA GLN A 110 -13.71 -8.49 1.53
C GLN A 110 -13.98 -7.02 1.22
#